data_7671f82b87ff60b9798214c61f7d6ad3
#
_entry.id   7671f82b87ff60b9798214c61f7d6ad3
#
_cell.length_a   1.000
_cell.length_b   1.000
_cell.length_c   1.000
_cell.angle_alpha   90.00
_cell.angle_beta   90.00
_cell.angle_gamma   90.00
#
_symmetry.space_group_name_H-M   'P 1'
#
loop_
_entity.id
_entity.type
_entity.pdbx_description
1 polymer ?
#
loop_
_entity_poly.entity_id
_entity_poly.type
_entity_poly.pdbx_seq_one_letter_code
_entity_poly.pdbx_strand_id
1 'polypeptide(L)'
;MIRSITPNIRRQFMWNDFRTDNYEGMLAETINYVGYNNDIINAYLARPLGPGPFPGIVLVHHMPGWDELYRETARRFAQHGYITICPNLYYRFGHGLPEEISAKVREKGGVPDDCVVGDCEAAMHYLKSLPFSNGKVGIIGGCSGGRHTFLVACRVKDFHAAVDLWGGRVIMSQEELTPQNPVAPINYITELSCPLLGIFGNDDLNPSPEKVNQLEEELKKWRKDYEFHRYDGAGHGFWSYDRPSYRPLQAMDAWQKAFTFFEKHLRS
;
A
#
# COMPACT_ATOMS: atom_id res chain seq x y z
N MET A 1 38.80 30.90 -3.47
CA MET A 1 38.14 29.96 -4.42
C MET A 1 37.70 28.73 -3.64
N ILE A 2 36.48 28.74 -3.14
CA ILE A 2 35.86 27.58 -2.44
C ILE A 2 35.18 26.74 -3.53
N ARG A 3 35.73 25.57 -3.82
CA ARG A 3 35.15 24.63 -4.80
C ARG A 3 33.84 24.12 -4.23
N SER A 4 32.78 24.26 -5.02
CA SER A 4 31.47 23.70 -4.78
C SER A 4 31.60 22.20 -4.56
N ILE A 5 31.21 21.72 -3.38
CA ILE A 5 31.07 20.30 -3.09
C ILE A 5 29.83 19.82 -3.81
N THR A 6 30.04 18.96 -4.78
CA THR A 6 29.03 18.38 -5.67
C THR A 6 27.93 17.60 -4.94
N PRO A 7 26.69 17.53 -5.50
CA PRO A 7 25.53 16.91 -4.86
C PRO A 7 25.60 15.40 -4.62
N ASN A 8 26.71 14.74 -4.92
CA ASN A 8 26.83 13.28 -4.92
C ASN A 8 27.14 12.64 -3.56
N ILE A 9 27.42 13.42 -2.51
CA ILE A 9 27.75 12.86 -1.17
C ILE A 9 26.47 12.50 -0.39
N ARG A 10 25.30 13.06 -0.73
CA ARG A 10 24.04 12.75 -0.04
C ARG A 10 23.48 11.34 -0.30
N ARG A 11 23.90 10.67 -1.37
CA ARG A 11 23.43 9.32 -1.72
C ARG A 11 24.13 8.17 -0.97
N GLN A 12 25.21 8.44 -0.25
CA GLN A 12 25.99 7.39 0.43
C GLN A 12 25.48 7.01 1.83
N PHE A 13 24.58 7.79 2.42
CA PHE A 13 24.04 7.49 3.75
C PHE A 13 22.53 7.31 3.67
N MET A 14 22.10 6.06 3.50
CA MET A 14 20.69 5.63 3.46
C MET A 14 19.85 6.19 4.64
N TRP A 15 20.47 6.45 5.79
CA TRP A 15 19.85 7.04 6.97
C TRP A 15 19.33 8.46 6.75
N ASN A 16 19.90 9.24 5.84
CA ASN A 16 19.45 10.59 5.55
C ASN A 16 18.16 10.65 4.73
N ASP A 17 17.88 9.58 3.97
CA ASP A 17 16.66 9.51 3.15
C ASP A 17 15.41 9.27 4.00
N PHE A 18 15.58 8.84 5.26
CA PHE A 18 14.50 8.62 6.23
C PHE A 18 14.37 9.72 7.28
N ARG A 19 15.07 10.84 7.13
CA ARG A 19 14.99 11.96 8.08
C ARG A 19 13.69 12.73 7.91
N THR A 20 13.16 13.16 9.06
CA THR A 20 11.85 13.83 9.17
C THR A 20 11.97 15.27 9.68
N ASP A 21 13.17 15.82 9.69
CA ASP A 21 13.49 17.15 10.18
C ASP A 21 12.96 18.32 9.32
N ASN A 22 12.29 18.02 8.20
CA ASN A 22 11.60 19.02 7.38
C ASN A 22 10.21 19.37 7.87
N TYR A 23 9.67 18.65 8.87
CA TYR A 23 8.30 18.79 9.36
C TYR A 23 8.30 19.07 10.86
N GLU A 24 7.55 20.07 11.28
CA GLU A 24 7.43 20.47 12.69
C GLU A 24 6.74 19.42 13.57
N GLY A 25 6.03 18.49 12.95
CA GLY A 25 5.32 17.42 13.62
C GLY A 25 4.27 16.77 12.73
N MET A 26 3.48 15.88 13.33
CA MET A 26 2.36 15.24 12.64
C MET A 26 1.10 15.25 13.49
N LEU A 27 -0.04 15.10 12.83
CA LEU A 27 -1.31 14.75 13.45
C LEU A 27 -1.63 13.31 13.04
N ALA A 28 -2.07 12.50 14.01
CA ALA A 28 -2.56 11.15 13.75
C ALA A 28 -3.80 10.87 14.60
N GLU A 29 -4.89 10.45 13.95
CA GLU A 29 -6.18 10.26 14.57
C GLU A 29 -7.03 9.19 13.86
N THR A 30 -8.03 8.68 14.55
CA THR A 30 -9.10 7.89 13.92
C THR A 30 -10.20 8.84 13.46
N ILE A 31 -10.56 8.72 12.19
CA ILE A 31 -11.64 9.47 11.56
C ILE A 31 -12.74 8.55 11.08
N ASN A 32 -13.88 9.12 10.72
CA ASN A 32 -14.93 8.44 9.96
C ASN A 32 -15.07 9.11 8.59
N TYR A 33 -15.36 8.31 7.57
CA TYR A 33 -15.67 8.82 6.24
C TYR A 33 -16.75 7.93 5.57
N VAL A 34 -17.38 8.43 4.53
CA VAL A 34 -18.40 7.70 3.78
C VAL A 34 -17.71 6.80 2.76
N GLY A 35 -17.82 5.49 2.94
CA GLY A 35 -17.26 4.47 2.05
C GLY A 35 -18.29 3.88 1.08
N TYR A 36 -18.05 2.64 0.67
CA TYR A 36 -18.92 1.92 -0.26
C TYR A 36 -20.35 1.83 0.26
N ASN A 37 -21.33 1.96 -0.64
CA ASN A 37 -22.78 1.95 -0.33
C ASN A 37 -23.23 2.98 0.72
N ASN A 38 -22.53 4.08 0.85
CA ASN A 38 -22.75 5.11 1.88
C ASN A 38 -22.56 4.62 3.33
N ASP A 39 -21.87 3.53 3.55
CA ASP A 39 -21.50 3.09 4.89
C ASP A 39 -20.50 4.08 5.49
N ILE A 40 -20.71 4.41 6.77
CA ILE A 40 -19.74 5.22 7.51
C ILE A 40 -18.71 4.28 8.12
N ILE A 41 -17.50 4.31 7.56
CA ILE A 41 -16.38 3.49 8.02
C ILE A 41 -15.32 4.34 8.72
N ASN A 42 -14.63 3.73 9.69
CA ASN A 42 -13.50 4.38 10.32
C ASN A 42 -12.19 4.13 9.57
N ALA A 43 -11.27 5.07 9.70
CA ALA A 43 -9.93 4.97 9.17
C ALA A 43 -8.92 5.63 10.11
N TYR A 44 -7.68 5.18 10.06
CA TYR A 44 -6.57 5.88 10.69
C TYR A 44 -5.97 6.87 9.71
N LEU A 45 -5.98 8.15 10.07
CA LEU A 45 -5.41 9.25 9.29
C LEU A 45 -4.15 9.73 9.99
N ALA A 46 -3.06 9.85 9.25
CA ALA A 46 -1.84 10.49 9.70
C ALA A 46 -1.37 11.51 8.65
N ARG A 47 -0.94 12.70 9.06
CA ARG A 47 -0.45 13.74 8.16
C ARG A 47 0.62 14.61 8.78
N PRO A 48 1.52 15.19 7.99
CA PRO A 48 2.41 16.23 8.49
C PRO A 48 1.61 17.46 8.93
N LEU A 49 2.13 18.19 9.89
CA LEU A 49 1.67 19.56 10.17
C LEU A 49 2.21 20.52 9.10
N GLY A 50 1.52 21.63 8.91
CA GLY A 50 1.90 22.64 7.94
C GLY A 50 0.89 22.82 6.81
N PRO A 51 1.12 23.83 5.94
CA PRO A 51 0.13 24.23 4.93
C PRO A 51 0.06 23.28 3.73
N GLY A 52 1.05 22.40 3.54
CA GLY A 52 1.15 21.58 2.33
C GLY A 52 1.62 22.41 1.12
N PRO A 53 1.28 22.00 -0.13
CA PRO A 53 0.46 20.83 -0.43
C PRO A 53 1.21 19.50 -0.28
N PHE A 54 0.52 18.48 0.22
CA PHE A 54 1.09 17.15 0.43
C PHE A 54 0.40 16.10 -0.46
N PRO A 55 1.14 15.11 -1.00
CA PRO A 55 0.54 13.96 -1.68
C PRO A 55 -0.15 13.02 -0.68
N GLY A 56 -1.18 12.31 -1.17
CA GLY A 56 -1.95 11.35 -0.41
C GLY A 56 -1.51 9.91 -0.62
N ILE A 57 -1.68 9.07 0.40
CA ILE A 57 -1.49 7.62 0.35
C ILE A 57 -2.73 6.92 0.93
N VAL A 58 -3.34 6.03 0.18
CA VAL A 58 -4.29 5.04 0.70
C VAL A 58 -3.49 3.80 1.09
N LEU A 59 -3.45 3.49 2.38
CA LEU A 59 -2.72 2.35 2.95
C LEU A 59 -3.69 1.20 3.21
N VAL A 60 -3.53 0.09 2.49
CA VAL A 60 -4.42 -1.07 2.56
C VAL A 60 -3.84 -2.10 3.52
N HIS A 61 -4.52 -2.36 4.63
CA HIS A 61 -4.02 -3.25 5.67
C HIS A 61 -4.02 -4.73 5.25
N HIS A 62 -3.22 -5.53 5.94
CA HIS A 62 -3.05 -6.96 5.73
C HIS A 62 -4.16 -7.82 6.39
N MET A 63 -4.08 -9.16 6.22
CA MET A 63 -5.07 -10.08 6.77
C MET A 63 -5.24 -10.01 8.30
N PRO A 64 -4.19 -9.84 9.14
CA PRO A 64 -4.38 -9.65 10.58
C PRO A 64 -5.30 -8.47 10.92
N GLY A 65 -5.49 -7.54 10.00
CA GLY A 65 -6.46 -6.47 10.14
C GLY A 65 -5.85 -5.10 10.32
N TRP A 66 -6.64 -4.21 10.91
CA TRP A 66 -6.31 -2.81 11.15
C TRP A 66 -5.54 -2.68 12.47
N ASP A 67 -4.32 -3.20 12.50
CA ASP A 67 -3.45 -3.34 13.68
C ASP A 67 -2.47 -2.17 13.84
N GLU A 68 -1.62 -2.25 14.88
CA GLU A 68 -0.65 -1.22 15.19
C GLU A 68 0.43 -1.09 14.11
N LEU A 69 0.84 -2.17 13.46
CA LEU A 69 1.82 -2.13 12.37
C LEU A 69 1.37 -1.19 11.25
N TYR A 70 0.09 -1.26 10.86
CA TYR A 70 -0.45 -0.40 9.81
C TYR A 70 -0.67 1.04 10.26
N ARG A 71 -1.00 1.27 11.54
CA ARG A 71 -1.05 2.62 12.12
C ARG A 71 0.34 3.26 12.17
N GLU A 72 1.37 2.50 12.56
CA GLU A 72 2.76 2.98 12.51
C GLU A 72 3.23 3.24 11.09
N THR A 73 2.87 2.37 10.15
CA THR A 73 3.15 2.57 8.73
C THR A 73 2.54 3.88 8.22
N ALA A 74 1.29 4.19 8.60
CA ALA A 74 0.66 5.46 8.26
C ALA A 74 1.41 6.66 8.85
N ARG A 75 1.82 6.59 10.12
CA ARG A 75 2.64 7.64 10.76
C ARG A 75 4.01 7.79 10.08
N ARG A 76 4.62 6.68 9.64
CA ARG A 76 5.89 6.71 8.92
C ARG A 76 5.77 7.44 7.58
N PHE A 77 4.71 7.20 6.81
CA PHE A 77 4.44 7.98 5.61
C PHE A 77 4.21 9.46 5.93
N ALA A 78 3.49 9.78 7.02
CA ALA A 78 3.30 11.17 7.45
C ALA A 78 4.62 11.86 7.80
N GLN A 79 5.55 11.16 8.46
CA GLN A 79 6.91 11.67 8.73
C GLN A 79 7.71 11.96 7.45
N HIS A 80 7.38 11.29 6.34
CA HIS A 80 7.97 11.53 5.03
C HIS A 80 7.17 12.50 4.16
N GLY A 81 6.18 13.18 4.73
CA GLY A 81 5.45 14.25 4.05
C GLY A 81 4.26 13.79 3.20
N TYR A 82 3.64 12.68 3.54
CA TYR A 82 2.42 12.18 2.90
C TYR A 82 1.23 12.27 3.84
N ILE A 83 0.06 12.61 3.31
CA ILE A 83 -1.20 12.43 4.04
C ILE A 83 -1.63 10.99 3.83
N THR A 84 -1.67 10.18 4.88
CA THR A 84 -1.95 8.75 4.77
C THR A 84 -3.25 8.40 5.46
N ILE A 85 -4.15 7.74 4.73
CA ILE A 85 -5.37 7.16 5.27
C ILE A 85 -5.30 5.64 5.19
N CYS A 86 -5.56 4.97 6.31
CA CYS A 86 -5.67 3.51 6.38
C CYS A 86 -7.12 3.14 6.72
N PRO A 87 -7.96 2.79 5.71
CA PRO A 87 -9.33 2.36 5.94
C PRO A 87 -9.40 1.08 6.77
N ASN A 88 -10.36 1.00 7.69
CA ASN A 88 -10.71 -0.26 8.33
C ASN A 88 -11.63 -1.08 7.43
N LEU A 89 -11.06 -1.86 6.52
CA LEU A 89 -11.82 -2.70 5.60
C LEU A 89 -12.64 -3.79 6.29
N TYR A 90 -12.39 -4.03 7.58
CA TYR A 90 -13.11 -5.00 8.39
C TYR A 90 -14.25 -4.39 9.20
N TYR A 91 -14.54 -3.13 9.02
CA TYR A 91 -15.58 -2.39 9.76
C TYR A 91 -16.93 -3.14 9.79
N ARG A 92 -17.33 -3.73 8.66
CA ARG A 92 -18.62 -4.45 8.52
C ARG A 92 -18.67 -5.79 9.25
N PHE A 93 -17.54 -6.27 9.78
CA PHE A 93 -17.45 -7.51 10.54
C PHE A 93 -17.56 -7.31 12.06
N GLY A 94 -17.79 -6.06 12.48
CA GLY A 94 -18.01 -5.67 13.87
C GLY A 94 -16.78 -5.10 14.57
N HIS A 95 -16.89 -4.97 15.89
CA HIS A 95 -15.82 -4.43 16.75
C HIS A 95 -15.18 -5.56 17.56
N GLY A 96 -13.92 -5.41 17.89
CA GLY A 96 -13.14 -6.38 18.66
C GLY A 96 -11.65 -6.23 18.44
N LEU A 97 -10.88 -7.14 18.98
CA LEU A 97 -9.45 -7.21 18.74
C LEU A 97 -9.17 -7.58 17.27
N PRO A 98 -8.08 -7.08 16.66
CA PRO A 98 -7.75 -7.37 15.27
C PRO A 98 -7.78 -8.88 14.93
N GLU A 99 -7.26 -9.72 15.82
CA GLU A 99 -7.23 -11.17 15.65
C GLU A 99 -8.62 -11.81 15.58
N GLU A 100 -9.54 -11.35 16.44
CA GLU A 100 -10.94 -11.82 16.48
C GLU A 100 -11.69 -11.43 15.20
N ILE A 101 -11.53 -10.20 14.78
CA ILE A 101 -12.18 -9.71 13.57
C ILE A 101 -11.59 -10.38 12.33
N SER A 102 -10.27 -10.55 12.26
CA SER A 102 -9.62 -11.23 11.14
C SER A 102 -10.02 -12.72 11.04
N ALA A 103 -10.30 -13.38 12.17
CA ALA A 103 -10.84 -14.74 12.17
C ALA A 103 -12.24 -14.79 11.54
N LYS A 104 -13.13 -13.87 11.91
CA LYS A 104 -14.48 -13.74 11.30
C LYS A 104 -14.40 -13.47 9.79
N VAL A 105 -13.48 -12.60 9.38
CA VAL A 105 -13.25 -12.29 7.95
C VAL A 105 -12.83 -13.54 7.19
N ARG A 106 -11.89 -14.33 7.73
CA ARG A 106 -11.45 -15.58 7.11
C ARG A 106 -12.59 -16.60 7.01
N GLU A 107 -13.36 -16.75 8.08
CA GLU A 107 -14.54 -17.64 8.10
C GLU A 107 -15.56 -17.28 7.01
N LYS A 108 -15.73 -15.99 6.73
CA LYS A 108 -16.63 -15.49 5.67
C LYS A 108 -16.04 -15.53 4.25
N GLY A 109 -14.80 -16.01 4.09
CA GLY A 109 -14.13 -16.09 2.79
C GLY A 109 -13.47 -14.79 2.31
N GLY A 110 -13.25 -13.84 3.21
CA GLY A 110 -12.61 -12.55 2.93
C GLY A 110 -13.55 -11.35 2.97
N VAL A 111 -13.04 -10.18 2.61
CA VAL A 111 -13.85 -8.97 2.38
C VAL A 111 -14.35 -9.00 0.93
N PRO A 112 -15.61 -8.62 0.64
CA PRO A 112 -16.07 -8.49 -0.73
C PRO A 112 -15.21 -7.50 -1.53
N ASP A 113 -14.79 -7.91 -2.73
CA ASP A 113 -13.93 -7.10 -3.59
C ASP A 113 -14.53 -5.72 -3.89
N ASP A 114 -15.85 -5.63 -4.12
CA ASP A 114 -16.52 -4.34 -4.37
C ASP A 114 -16.50 -3.41 -3.14
N CYS A 115 -16.57 -3.97 -1.92
CA CYS A 115 -16.40 -3.18 -0.70
C CYS A 115 -14.97 -2.61 -0.60
N VAL A 116 -13.96 -3.43 -0.88
CA VAL A 116 -12.56 -3.00 -0.89
C VAL A 116 -12.35 -1.88 -1.91
N VAL A 117 -12.81 -2.07 -3.14
CA VAL A 117 -12.67 -1.09 -4.22
C VAL A 117 -13.35 0.22 -3.85
N GLY A 118 -14.62 0.17 -3.45
CA GLY A 118 -15.39 1.39 -3.12
C GLY A 118 -14.88 2.12 -1.88
N ASP A 119 -14.44 1.40 -0.85
CA ASP A 119 -13.87 2.02 0.36
C ASP A 119 -12.52 2.71 0.07
N CYS A 120 -11.66 2.09 -0.77
CA CYS A 120 -10.39 2.69 -1.16
C CYS A 120 -10.58 3.87 -2.12
N GLU A 121 -11.54 3.80 -3.03
CA GLU A 121 -11.90 4.93 -3.91
C GLU A 121 -12.43 6.12 -3.11
N ALA A 122 -13.32 5.88 -2.17
CA ALA A 122 -13.83 6.91 -1.26
C ALA A 122 -12.72 7.53 -0.40
N ALA A 123 -11.78 6.72 0.11
CA ALA A 123 -10.62 7.19 0.84
C ALA A 123 -9.71 8.08 -0.03
N MET A 124 -9.52 7.73 -1.30
CA MET A 124 -8.79 8.56 -2.26
C MET A 124 -9.49 9.91 -2.47
N HIS A 125 -10.80 9.91 -2.66
CA HIS A 125 -11.57 11.16 -2.79
C HIS A 125 -11.52 12.01 -1.53
N TYR A 126 -11.59 11.38 -0.35
CA TYR A 126 -11.40 12.07 0.91
C TYR A 126 -10.05 12.79 0.96
N LEU A 127 -8.94 12.10 0.63
CA LEU A 127 -7.61 12.71 0.60
C LEU A 127 -7.53 13.88 -0.40
N LYS A 128 -8.10 13.73 -1.59
CA LYS A 128 -8.12 14.79 -2.61
C LYS A 128 -8.91 16.03 -2.17
N SER A 129 -9.92 15.87 -1.31
CA SER A 129 -10.76 16.97 -0.83
C SER A 129 -10.11 17.82 0.26
N LEU A 130 -9.01 17.37 0.86
CA LEU A 130 -8.35 18.08 1.94
C LEU A 130 -7.65 19.35 1.44
N PRO A 131 -7.76 20.49 2.15
CA PRO A 131 -7.26 21.79 1.68
C PRO A 131 -5.73 21.87 1.56
N PHE A 132 -5.01 20.93 2.19
CA PHE A 132 -3.57 20.80 2.15
C PHE A 132 -3.09 19.64 1.24
N SER A 133 -4.00 19.06 0.44
CA SER A 133 -3.68 18.03 -0.54
C SER A 133 -3.15 18.65 -1.85
N ASN A 134 -2.17 17.99 -2.47
CA ASN A 134 -1.75 18.35 -3.83
C ASN A 134 -2.62 17.70 -4.94
N GLY A 135 -3.64 16.93 -4.54
CA GLY A 135 -4.54 16.20 -5.43
C GLY A 135 -4.00 14.87 -5.98
N LYS A 136 -2.72 14.55 -5.76
CA LYS A 136 -2.13 13.28 -6.19
C LYS A 136 -2.19 12.25 -5.07
N VAL A 137 -2.68 11.05 -5.39
CA VAL A 137 -2.86 9.97 -4.42
C VAL A 137 -2.28 8.67 -4.97
N GLY A 138 -1.47 8.00 -4.16
CA GLY A 138 -1.00 6.64 -4.37
C GLY A 138 -1.74 5.64 -3.48
N ILE A 139 -1.56 4.36 -3.78
CA ILE A 139 -2.10 3.26 -2.98
C ILE A 139 -1.00 2.24 -2.70
N ILE A 140 -0.96 1.70 -1.49
CA ILE A 140 0.01 0.69 -1.06
C ILE A 140 -0.61 -0.28 -0.06
N GLY A 141 -0.24 -1.54 -0.16
CA GLY A 141 -0.61 -2.54 0.84
C GLY A 141 0.27 -3.78 0.77
N GLY A 142 0.26 -4.57 1.83
CA GLY A 142 1.04 -5.81 1.91
C GLY A 142 0.15 -7.04 2.16
N CYS A 143 0.60 -8.22 1.75
CA CYS A 143 -0.15 -9.48 1.90
C CYS A 143 -1.52 -9.40 1.21
N SER A 144 -2.62 -9.63 1.92
CA SER A 144 -3.96 -9.39 1.37
C SER A 144 -4.17 -7.93 0.93
N GLY A 145 -3.54 -6.98 1.62
CA GLY A 145 -3.53 -5.57 1.21
C GLY A 145 -2.81 -5.33 -0.12
N GLY A 146 -1.76 -6.10 -0.43
CA GLY A 146 -1.09 -6.07 -1.74
C GLY A 146 -2.01 -6.53 -2.86
N ARG A 147 -2.69 -7.69 -2.66
CA ARG A 147 -3.76 -8.15 -3.57
C ARG A 147 -4.82 -7.07 -3.81
N HIS A 148 -5.29 -6.47 -2.71
CA HIS A 148 -6.32 -5.43 -2.79
C HIS A 148 -5.80 -4.18 -3.49
N THR A 149 -4.55 -3.79 -3.26
CA THR A 149 -3.88 -2.68 -3.95
C THR A 149 -3.87 -2.89 -5.46
N PHE A 150 -3.47 -4.07 -5.93
CA PHE A 150 -3.51 -4.41 -7.35
C PHE A 150 -4.93 -4.35 -7.92
N LEU A 151 -5.90 -4.96 -7.23
CA LEU A 151 -7.31 -4.93 -7.63
C LEU A 151 -7.84 -3.50 -7.76
N VAL A 152 -7.61 -2.68 -6.73
CA VAL A 152 -8.08 -1.28 -6.71
C VAL A 152 -7.40 -0.46 -7.80
N ALA A 153 -6.09 -0.61 -8.02
CA ALA A 153 -5.37 0.07 -9.08
C ALA A 153 -5.87 -0.27 -10.49
N CYS A 154 -6.41 -1.48 -10.67
CA CYS A 154 -7.07 -1.86 -11.91
C CYS A 154 -8.48 -1.25 -12.03
N ARG A 155 -9.27 -1.26 -10.95
CA ARG A 155 -10.69 -0.91 -10.97
C ARG A 155 -10.96 0.60 -10.81
N VAL A 156 -10.03 1.35 -10.20
CA VAL A 156 -10.13 2.79 -9.94
C VAL A 156 -9.06 3.54 -10.72
N LYS A 157 -9.47 4.40 -11.64
CA LYS A 157 -8.55 5.04 -12.61
C LYS A 157 -7.78 6.25 -12.08
N ASP A 158 -8.18 6.80 -10.96
CA ASP A 158 -7.70 8.09 -10.47
C ASP A 158 -6.51 8.01 -9.50
N PHE A 159 -5.97 6.80 -9.26
CA PHE A 159 -4.70 6.64 -8.57
C PHE A 159 -3.52 7.00 -9.48
N HIS A 160 -2.50 7.64 -8.91
CA HIS A 160 -1.31 8.09 -9.63
C HIS A 160 -0.15 7.08 -9.54
N ALA A 161 -0.17 6.18 -8.57
CA ALA A 161 0.83 5.15 -8.35
C ALA A 161 0.28 4.04 -7.44
N ALA A 162 0.69 2.80 -7.67
CA ALA A 162 0.32 1.65 -6.83
C ALA A 162 1.57 0.89 -6.40
N VAL A 163 1.62 0.44 -5.14
CA VAL A 163 2.72 -0.37 -4.60
C VAL A 163 2.16 -1.66 -4.01
N ASP A 164 2.43 -2.78 -4.68
CA ASP A 164 2.07 -4.12 -4.23
C ASP A 164 3.24 -4.74 -3.44
N LEU A 165 3.05 -4.89 -2.14
CA LEU A 165 3.99 -5.56 -1.26
C LEU A 165 3.57 -7.02 -1.06
N TRP A 166 4.27 -7.97 -1.74
CA TRP A 166 4.01 -9.41 -1.64
C TRP A 166 2.51 -9.78 -1.66
N GLY A 167 1.73 -9.17 -2.55
CA GLY A 167 0.31 -9.45 -2.70
C GLY A 167 0.07 -10.88 -3.19
N GLY A 168 -0.39 -11.75 -2.31
CA GLY A 168 -0.82 -13.09 -2.68
C GLY A 168 -2.19 -13.08 -3.35
N ARG A 169 -2.52 -14.15 -4.12
CA ARG A 169 -3.84 -14.31 -4.77
C ARG A 169 -4.21 -13.20 -5.78
N VAL A 170 -3.23 -12.52 -6.35
CA VAL A 170 -3.46 -11.69 -7.55
C VAL A 170 -3.79 -12.61 -8.73
N ILE A 171 -3.07 -13.73 -8.84
CA ILE A 171 -3.37 -14.84 -9.76
C ILE A 171 -4.00 -15.97 -8.95
N MET A 172 -5.26 -16.32 -9.28
CA MET A 172 -6.04 -17.34 -8.58
C MET A 172 -6.48 -18.41 -9.55
N SER A 173 -6.49 -19.68 -9.09
CA SER A 173 -7.16 -20.76 -9.79
C SER A 173 -8.69 -20.67 -9.55
N GLN A 174 -9.44 -21.45 -10.31
CA GLN A 174 -10.91 -21.47 -10.17
C GLN A 174 -11.36 -21.91 -8.76
N GLU A 175 -10.59 -22.83 -8.14
CA GLU A 175 -10.86 -23.34 -6.80
C GLU A 175 -10.54 -22.34 -5.68
N GLU A 176 -9.70 -21.34 -5.97
CA GLU A 176 -9.37 -20.28 -5.03
C GLU A 176 -10.40 -19.14 -5.01
N LEU A 177 -11.27 -19.08 -6.01
CA LEU A 177 -12.33 -18.07 -6.05
C LEU A 177 -13.38 -18.33 -4.96
N THR A 178 -13.93 -17.25 -4.42
CA THR A 178 -14.98 -17.30 -3.39
C THR A 178 -16.12 -16.36 -3.77
N PRO A 179 -17.31 -16.49 -3.15
CA PRO A 179 -18.38 -15.52 -3.36
C PRO A 179 -17.98 -14.07 -3.02
N GLN A 180 -17.01 -13.88 -2.13
CA GLN A 180 -16.47 -12.56 -1.76
C GLN A 180 -15.43 -12.06 -2.77
N ASN A 181 -14.70 -12.99 -3.39
CA ASN A 181 -13.66 -12.71 -4.38
C ASN A 181 -13.91 -13.55 -5.63
N PRO A 182 -14.93 -13.21 -6.43
CA PRO A 182 -15.42 -14.05 -7.54
C PRO A 182 -14.54 -13.99 -8.78
N VAL A 183 -13.64 -13.01 -8.88
CA VAL A 183 -12.76 -12.79 -10.03
C VAL A 183 -11.34 -12.58 -9.54
N ALA A 184 -10.37 -13.28 -10.14
CA ALA A 184 -8.97 -13.05 -9.83
C ALA A 184 -8.55 -11.63 -10.26
N PRO A 185 -7.84 -10.85 -9.42
CA PRO A 185 -7.42 -9.49 -9.76
C PRO A 185 -6.69 -9.36 -11.09
N ILE A 186 -5.90 -10.37 -11.46
CA ILE A 186 -5.17 -10.41 -12.74
C ILE A 186 -6.09 -10.23 -13.96
N ASN A 187 -7.34 -10.65 -13.88
CA ASN A 187 -8.31 -10.54 -15.00
C ASN A 187 -8.68 -9.08 -15.30
N TYR A 188 -8.40 -8.14 -14.39
CA TYR A 188 -8.59 -6.71 -14.60
C TYR A 188 -7.31 -5.99 -15.06
N ILE A 189 -6.22 -6.70 -15.33
CA ILE A 189 -4.91 -6.11 -15.66
C ILE A 189 -4.96 -5.12 -16.83
N THR A 190 -5.85 -5.34 -17.79
CA THR A 190 -6.03 -4.43 -18.94
C THR A 190 -6.50 -3.04 -18.51
N GLU A 191 -7.14 -2.94 -17.35
CA GLU A 191 -7.66 -1.70 -16.79
C GLU A 191 -6.65 -0.97 -15.89
N LEU A 192 -5.51 -1.60 -15.54
CA LEU A 192 -4.47 -0.95 -14.74
C LEU A 192 -4.01 0.34 -15.43
N SER A 193 -4.25 1.48 -14.78
CA SER A 193 -4.09 2.81 -15.37
C SER A 193 -2.97 3.66 -14.76
N CYS A 194 -2.33 3.20 -13.67
CA CYS A 194 -1.21 3.88 -13.04
C CYS A 194 0.04 2.99 -13.02
N PRO A 195 1.24 3.56 -12.87
CA PRO A 195 2.46 2.80 -12.64
C PRO A 195 2.35 1.89 -11.41
N LEU A 196 2.90 0.68 -11.50
CA LEU A 196 2.88 -0.33 -10.45
C LEU A 196 4.31 -0.65 -9.98
N LEU A 197 4.58 -0.49 -8.70
CA LEU A 197 5.76 -1.05 -8.06
C LEU A 197 5.38 -2.36 -7.36
N GLY A 198 6.07 -3.45 -7.66
CA GLY A 198 5.95 -4.73 -6.98
C GLY A 198 7.20 -5.03 -6.14
N ILE A 199 7.01 -5.43 -4.89
CA ILE A 199 8.08 -5.77 -3.96
C ILE A 199 7.81 -7.16 -3.40
N PHE A 200 8.70 -8.12 -3.68
CA PHE A 200 8.49 -9.53 -3.39
C PHE A 200 9.73 -10.19 -2.77
N GLY A 201 9.52 -11.19 -1.92
CA GLY A 201 10.58 -12.06 -1.43
C GLY A 201 10.67 -13.34 -2.27
N ASN A 202 11.88 -13.80 -2.59
CA ASN A 202 12.08 -15.04 -3.36
C ASN A 202 11.86 -16.31 -2.52
N ASP A 203 11.81 -16.20 -1.19
CA ASP A 203 11.51 -17.30 -0.27
C ASP A 203 10.02 -17.29 0.15
N ASP A 204 9.19 -16.45 -0.48
CA ASP A 204 7.75 -16.41 -0.20
C ASP A 204 7.02 -17.58 -0.90
N LEU A 205 6.07 -18.16 -0.18
CA LEU A 205 5.22 -19.23 -0.71
C LEU A 205 3.89 -18.70 -1.28
N ASN A 206 3.52 -17.45 -0.93
CA ASN A 206 2.27 -16.82 -1.39
C ASN A 206 2.35 -15.28 -1.37
N PRO A 207 2.72 -14.64 -2.51
CA PRO A 207 2.91 -15.24 -3.83
C PRO A 207 4.25 -15.98 -3.94
N SER A 208 4.22 -17.17 -4.56
CA SER A 208 5.48 -17.84 -4.90
C SER A 208 6.21 -17.12 -6.03
N PRO A 209 7.54 -17.33 -6.20
CA PRO A 209 8.29 -16.75 -7.31
C PRO A 209 7.67 -17.04 -8.69
N GLU A 210 7.06 -18.22 -8.88
CA GLU A 210 6.37 -18.59 -10.13
C GLU A 210 5.14 -17.74 -10.37
N LYS A 211 4.33 -17.45 -9.31
CA LYS A 211 3.18 -16.55 -9.41
C LYS A 211 3.61 -15.12 -9.73
N VAL A 212 4.72 -14.67 -9.14
CA VAL A 212 5.30 -13.34 -9.45
C VAL A 212 5.79 -13.28 -10.90
N ASN A 213 6.43 -14.36 -11.44
CA ASN A 213 6.81 -14.46 -12.84
C ASN A 213 5.58 -14.36 -13.76
N GLN A 214 4.51 -15.10 -13.46
CA GLN A 214 3.26 -15.06 -14.24
C GLN A 214 2.64 -13.65 -14.24
N LEU A 215 2.64 -12.96 -13.10
CA LEU A 215 2.17 -11.58 -13.02
C LEU A 215 3.01 -10.65 -13.90
N GLU A 216 4.33 -10.80 -13.84
CA GLU A 216 5.26 -10.01 -14.66
C GLU A 216 5.08 -10.25 -16.16
N GLU A 217 4.85 -11.50 -16.58
CA GLU A 217 4.55 -11.87 -17.97
C GLU A 217 3.25 -11.19 -18.47
N GLU A 218 2.20 -11.20 -17.67
CA GLU A 218 0.95 -10.53 -18.02
C GLU A 218 1.11 -9.01 -18.09
N LEU A 219 1.86 -8.39 -17.17
CA LEU A 219 2.17 -6.95 -17.23
C LEU A 219 2.92 -6.58 -18.51
N LYS A 220 3.92 -7.38 -18.90
CA LYS A 220 4.66 -7.22 -20.17
C LYS A 220 3.75 -7.37 -21.38
N LYS A 221 2.94 -8.41 -21.42
CA LYS A 221 1.99 -8.71 -22.50
C LYS A 221 1.03 -7.54 -22.74
N TRP A 222 0.52 -6.93 -21.67
CA TRP A 222 -0.40 -5.80 -21.74
C TRP A 222 0.31 -4.44 -21.74
N ARG A 223 1.66 -4.42 -21.82
CA ARG A 223 2.49 -3.20 -21.88
C ARG A 223 2.19 -2.21 -20.76
N LYS A 224 2.03 -2.73 -19.54
CA LYS A 224 1.80 -1.90 -18.36
C LYS A 224 3.10 -1.28 -17.87
N ASP A 225 3.01 -0.08 -17.28
CA ASP A 225 4.13 0.56 -16.61
C ASP A 225 4.31 -0.07 -15.24
N TYR A 226 5.43 -0.78 -15.05
CA TYR A 226 5.71 -1.47 -13.79
C TYR A 226 7.20 -1.56 -13.50
N GLU A 227 7.52 -1.73 -12.21
CA GLU A 227 8.87 -1.98 -11.68
C GLU A 227 8.78 -3.05 -10.60
N PHE A 228 9.56 -4.14 -10.71
CA PHE A 228 9.58 -5.20 -9.71
C PHE A 228 10.94 -5.33 -9.04
N HIS A 229 10.93 -5.43 -7.71
CA HIS A 229 12.09 -5.74 -6.87
C HIS A 229 11.87 -7.06 -6.14
N ARG A 230 12.86 -7.92 -6.20
CA ARG A 230 12.84 -9.26 -5.59
C ARG A 230 14.02 -9.43 -4.67
N TYR A 231 13.81 -10.03 -3.52
CA TYR A 231 14.80 -10.15 -2.47
C TYR A 231 15.05 -11.61 -2.11
N ASP A 232 16.29 -12.08 -2.31
CA ASP A 232 16.75 -13.38 -1.85
C ASP A 232 16.84 -13.41 -0.31
N GLY A 233 16.54 -14.56 0.29
CA GLY A 233 16.53 -14.73 1.74
C GLY A 233 15.38 -14.01 2.45
N ALA A 234 14.40 -13.49 1.70
CA ALA A 234 13.23 -12.82 2.23
C ALA A 234 11.96 -13.60 1.88
N GLY A 235 11.15 -13.89 2.87
CA GLY A 235 9.84 -14.53 2.74
C GLY A 235 8.70 -13.54 2.94
N HIS A 236 7.49 -14.08 3.16
CA HIS A 236 6.28 -13.29 3.33
C HIS A 236 6.37 -12.28 4.47
N GLY A 237 6.07 -11.03 4.21
CA GLY A 237 6.05 -9.98 5.23
C GLY A 237 7.42 -9.59 5.77
N PHE A 238 8.48 -9.75 5.01
CA PHE A 238 9.86 -9.51 5.43
C PHE A 238 10.17 -8.07 5.91
N TRP A 239 9.32 -7.14 5.63
CA TRP A 239 9.48 -5.75 6.09
C TRP A 239 8.80 -5.49 7.46
N SER A 240 7.99 -6.44 7.96
CA SER A 240 7.26 -6.32 9.22
C SER A 240 8.19 -6.59 10.41
N TYR A 241 8.65 -5.54 11.07
CA TYR A 241 9.68 -5.60 12.13
C TYR A 241 9.22 -6.36 13.39
N ASP A 242 7.92 -6.55 13.55
CA ASP A 242 7.28 -7.26 14.67
C ASP A 242 7.19 -8.79 14.47
N ARG A 243 7.79 -9.30 13.37
CA ARG A 243 7.67 -10.70 12.99
C ARG A 243 9.02 -11.39 12.80
N PRO A 244 9.08 -12.73 13.03
CA PRO A 244 10.30 -13.50 12.78
C PRO A 244 10.78 -13.47 11.31
N SER A 245 9.86 -13.18 10.38
CA SER A 245 10.18 -13.03 8.95
C SER A 245 10.94 -11.73 8.64
N TYR A 246 11.10 -10.80 9.57
CA TYR A 246 11.76 -9.53 9.35
C TYR A 246 13.19 -9.69 8.83
N ARG A 247 13.49 -9.00 7.74
CA ARG A 247 14.82 -8.95 7.12
C ARG A 247 15.26 -7.50 7.00
N PRO A 248 16.04 -6.99 7.97
CA PRO A 248 16.33 -5.55 8.11
C PRO A 248 16.89 -4.90 6.85
N LEU A 249 17.86 -5.52 6.18
CA LEU A 249 18.51 -4.95 5.00
C LEU A 249 17.54 -4.89 3.82
N GLN A 250 16.82 -5.97 3.56
CA GLN A 250 15.81 -6.03 2.50
C GLN A 250 14.64 -5.07 2.79
N ALA A 251 14.23 -4.98 4.05
CA ALA A 251 13.17 -4.06 4.47
C ALA A 251 13.56 -2.60 4.26
N MET A 252 14.81 -2.23 4.60
CA MET A 252 15.31 -0.87 4.39
C MET A 252 15.35 -0.49 2.92
N ASP A 253 15.88 -1.37 2.06
CA ASP A 253 15.91 -1.13 0.62
C ASP A 253 14.49 -1.07 0.03
N ALA A 254 13.59 -1.95 0.45
CA ALA A 254 12.19 -1.95 0.03
C ALA A 254 11.47 -0.63 0.39
N TRP A 255 11.67 -0.11 1.60
CA TRP A 255 11.18 1.21 1.99
C TRP A 255 11.72 2.31 1.10
N GLN A 256 13.03 2.30 0.84
CA GLN A 256 13.67 3.26 -0.07
C GLN A 256 13.04 3.24 -1.45
N LYS A 257 12.81 2.03 -2.03
CA LYS A 257 12.16 1.86 -3.32
C LYS A 257 10.74 2.44 -3.32
N ALA A 258 9.95 2.12 -2.29
CA ALA A 258 8.58 2.63 -2.16
C ALA A 258 8.54 4.18 -2.08
N PHE A 259 9.41 4.80 -1.25
CA PHE A 259 9.48 6.26 -1.16
C PHE A 259 9.96 6.90 -2.45
N THR A 260 11.00 6.36 -3.09
CA THR A 260 11.52 6.87 -4.37
C THR A 260 10.45 6.80 -5.46
N PHE A 261 9.69 5.72 -5.51
CA PHE A 261 8.59 5.54 -6.46
C PHE A 261 7.47 6.56 -6.24
N PHE A 262 7.02 6.73 -5.00
CA PHE A 262 6.00 7.72 -4.68
C PHE A 262 6.49 9.16 -4.87
N GLU A 263 7.73 9.48 -4.56
CA GLU A 263 8.35 10.77 -4.84
C GLU A 263 8.22 11.13 -6.32
N LYS A 264 8.63 10.20 -7.19
CA LYS A 264 8.59 10.34 -8.64
C LYS A 264 7.18 10.60 -9.17
N HIS A 265 6.17 9.90 -8.66
CA HIS A 265 4.83 9.92 -9.24
C HIS A 265 3.83 10.86 -8.54
N LEU A 266 4.09 11.21 -7.28
CA LEU A 266 3.16 12.01 -6.49
C LEU A 266 3.63 13.44 -6.21
N ARG A 267 4.92 13.76 -6.43
CA ARG A 267 5.46 15.11 -6.20
C ARG A 267 5.95 15.83 -7.47
N SER A 268 5.96 15.12 -8.58
CA SER A 268 6.35 15.67 -9.89
C SER A 268 5.23 16.49 -10.51
#